data_6934bc4072341253cc6abb1a2517b080
#
_entry.id   6934bc4072341253cc6abb1a2517b080
#
_cell.length_a   1.000
_cell.length_b   1.000
_cell.length_c   1.000
_cell.angle_alpha   90.00
_cell.angle_beta   90.00
_cell.angle_gamma   90.00
#
_symmetry.space_group_name_H-M   'P 1'
#
loop_
_entity.id
_entity.type
_entity.pdbx_description
1 polymer ?
#
loop_
_entity_poly.entity_id
_entity_poly.type
_entity_poly.pdbx_seq_one_letter_code
_entity_poly.pdbx_strand_id
1 'polypeptide(L)'
;MKKHLLTTVFAGILLVGCNSTKTASTKSTNDLAVVNPIETSLDLTKVTNDKVPVTINPGRFTTETVTYRLPRVVQGTYSVSDFGKYVDDFKALDYNGNELSTEKLDANSWTISNAVNLDKITYNVNDTFDIETTGGIGGEQPFSPSGTNIDEDNYVLNLHGFIGYFDSLKNSQYKLDVTAPATFVRTSALQETGVKSSEDGTALTSSYFAPRYFDITDNPMFYGKLDVEEFQVGDIKIVLSVYSPNNIHSAEKIKAVMEKMMQAQKTYLGDVNSTPRYDIYLYLAEQNETAPKGFGALEHHTSTVVVLPEAMPDEALAESMVDVVSHEFFHIVTPLSVHSEDVHYFDYDQPTFSKHLWMYEGVTEYFATLFQVDQGLVSEDEFYAKIMGKIKTSEGMNDAMSFTEMSENILVEPYAAQYVNVYQKGALIGMCIDILMREESNGNRGILSLMKELSLKYGKNKPFEDDNLITEITSMTYPSVGEFLQTYVVGTTPIDYNTFFDKVGLEITESQVKTNYIQNNGVLIFAPNRETMTIPFSDAVKDNSFWAENGVLPGDVLKYVDGKELSMSTAQEIITGMYMWQPGKEIEVKLDREGKEIVIKTTLTQSFTTGSKLQEKTNATDVQKALREAWLKG
;
A
#
# COMPACT_ATOMS: atom_id res chain seq x y z
N MET A 1 76.77 -10.45 19.55
CA MET A 1 78.00 -9.68 19.21
C MET A 1 77.65 -8.58 18.24
N LYS A 2 78.02 -7.33 18.64
CA LYS A 2 78.23 -6.09 17.86
C LYS A 2 77.03 -5.60 17.06
N LYS A 3 76.22 -4.54 17.43
CA LYS A 3 76.57 -3.11 17.63
C LYS A 3 77.08 -2.46 16.34
N HIS A 4 76.30 -1.48 15.82
CA HIS A 4 76.62 -0.04 15.60
C HIS A 4 75.44 0.55 14.83
N LEU A 5 74.70 1.53 15.22
CA LEU A 5 74.88 2.89 15.72
C LEU A 5 75.34 3.93 14.64
N LEU A 6 74.56 5.01 14.61
CA LEU A 6 74.81 6.39 14.12
C LEU A 6 74.59 6.62 12.63
N THR A 7 74.09 7.76 12.15
CA THR A 7 74.05 9.13 12.68
C THR A 7 73.06 10.00 11.90
N THR A 8 72.44 10.92 12.57
CA THR A 8 71.62 12.06 12.12
C THR A 8 72.40 13.05 11.26
N VAL A 9 71.79 13.56 10.19
CA VAL A 9 72.21 14.88 9.62
C VAL A 9 70.96 15.71 9.38
N PHE A 10 70.86 16.82 10.12
CA PHE A 10 69.95 17.93 9.87
C PHE A 10 70.52 18.78 8.72
N ALA A 11 69.71 19.01 7.67
CA ALA A 11 69.98 20.06 6.70
C ALA A 11 68.71 20.93 6.62
N GLY A 12 68.77 22.07 7.26
CA GLY A 12 67.78 23.12 7.13
C GLY A 12 67.86 23.78 5.76
N ILE A 13 66.74 23.88 5.10
CA ILE A 13 66.55 24.72 3.92
C ILE A 13 65.48 25.75 4.27
N LEU A 14 65.94 26.99 4.43
CA LEU A 14 65.09 28.16 4.44
C LEU A 14 64.50 28.35 3.04
N LEU A 15 63.19 28.16 2.90
CA LEU A 15 62.45 28.60 1.73
C LEU A 15 61.69 29.88 2.06
N VAL A 16 62.09 30.91 1.40
CA VAL A 16 61.46 32.23 1.35
C VAL A 16 60.04 32.06 0.78
N GLY A 17 59.06 32.44 1.59
CA GLY A 17 57.66 32.39 1.17
C GLY A 17 57.37 33.48 0.15
N CYS A 18 56.88 33.09 -1.02
CA CYS A 18 56.05 33.94 -1.85
C CYS A 18 54.62 33.91 -1.32
N ASN A 19 54.21 34.98 -0.67
CA ASN A 19 52.82 35.26 -0.39
C ASN A 19 52.05 35.46 -1.71
N SER A 20 51.41 34.43 -2.21
CA SER A 20 50.23 34.58 -3.06
C SER A 20 49.03 34.21 -2.20
N THR A 21 48.46 35.18 -1.54
CA THR A 21 47.09 35.12 -1.04
C THR A 21 46.16 35.01 -2.24
N LYS A 22 46.05 33.82 -2.78
CA LYS A 22 44.81 33.40 -3.42
C LYS A 22 43.87 33.10 -2.28
N THR A 23 43.08 34.04 -1.90
CA THR A 23 41.76 33.80 -1.36
C THR A 23 41.07 32.89 -2.37
N ALA A 24 41.18 31.61 -2.17
CA ALA A 24 40.20 30.69 -2.71
C ALA A 24 38.88 31.15 -2.10
N SER A 25 38.12 31.93 -2.81
CA SER A 25 36.70 31.98 -2.66
C SER A 25 36.26 30.53 -2.67
N THR A 26 36.10 29.96 -1.51
CA THR A 26 35.23 28.80 -1.36
C THR A 26 33.87 29.30 -1.81
N LYS A 27 33.57 29.16 -3.10
CA LYS A 27 32.19 29.11 -3.52
C LYS A 27 31.59 28.03 -2.65
N SER A 28 30.79 28.43 -1.67
CA SER A 28 29.96 27.50 -0.97
C SER A 28 29.14 26.85 -2.07
N THR A 29 29.39 25.59 -2.27
CA THR A 29 28.46 24.77 -3.03
C THR A 29 27.13 24.89 -2.31
N ASN A 30 26.00 24.67 -3.03
CA ASN A 30 24.70 24.72 -2.44
C ASN A 30 24.47 23.70 -1.35
N ASP A 31 25.20 23.57 -0.52
CA ASP A 31 25.23 22.53 -0.05
C ASP A 31 25.52 22.56 1.32
N LEU A 32 24.77 23.51 1.99
CA LEU A 32 24.37 23.39 3.37
C LEU A 32 23.65 22.03 3.56
N ALA A 33 22.87 21.57 2.62
CA ALA A 33 22.22 20.27 2.65
C ALA A 33 23.18 19.06 2.49
N VAL A 34 24.40 19.26 2.00
CA VAL A 34 25.46 18.23 2.00
C VAL A 34 26.21 18.21 3.33
N VAL A 35 26.31 19.35 4.00
CA VAL A 35 27.01 19.54 5.30
C VAL A 35 26.01 19.55 6.45
N ASN A 36 24.81 20.13 6.21
CA ASN A 36 23.72 20.23 7.17
C ASN A 36 22.45 19.75 6.47
N PRO A 37 21.52 19.10 7.20
CA PRO A 37 20.22 18.70 6.64
C PRO A 37 19.42 19.89 6.10
N ILE A 38 18.58 19.64 5.10
CA ILE A 38 17.53 20.57 4.67
C ILE A 38 16.57 20.74 5.86
N GLU A 39 16.40 21.97 6.32
CA GLU A 39 15.48 22.24 7.43
C GLU A 39 14.05 22.40 6.92
N THR A 40 13.16 21.57 7.43
CA THR A 40 11.74 21.53 7.05
C THR A 40 10.89 21.67 8.30
N SER A 41 9.81 22.43 8.24
CA SER A 41 8.86 22.52 9.35
C SER A 41 7.41 22.53 8.90
N LEU A 42 6.58 21.80 9.66
CA LEU A 42 5.12 21.81 9.60
C LEU A 42 4.58 22.31 10.95
N ASP A 43 3.62 23.21 10.94
CA ASP A 43 3.03 23.75 12.17
C ASP A 43 1.52 23.51 12.21
N LEU A 44 1.12 22.40 12.83
CA LEU A 44 -0.27 21.98 12.96
C LEU A 44 -1.06 22.86 13.96
N THR A 45 -0.39 23.75 14.71
CA THR A 45 -1.05 24.73 15.58
C THR A 45 -1.47 25.99 14.84
N LYS A 46 -1.06 26.12 13.57
CA LYS A 46 -1.35 27.28 12.71
C LYS A 46 -2.17 26.92 11.48
N VAL A 47 -2.88 25.83 11.56
CA VAL A 47 -3.85 25.44 10.51
C VAL A 47 -4.93 26.52 10.40
N THR A 48 -5.17 26.98 9.18
CA THR A 48 -6.21 27.96 8.86
C THR A 48 -6.90 27.59 7.55
N ASN A 49 -8.21 27.57 7.55
CA ASN A 49 -9.00 27.16 6.37
C ASN A 49 -8.53 25.80 5.83
N ASP A 50 -8.32 24.85 6.72
CA ASP A 50 -7.93 23.48 6.41
C ASP A 50 -6.58 23.33 5.68
N LYS A 51 -5.63 24.22 6.02
CA LYS A 51 -4.31 24.24 5.39
C LYS A 51 -3.19 24.29 6.43
N VAL A 52 -2.23 23.41 6.25
CA VAL A 52 -0.99 23.34 7.06
C VAL A 52 0.08 24.22 6.43
N PRO A 53 0.66 25.18 7.18
CA PRO A 53 1.82 25.95 6.71
C PRO A 53 3.08 25.09 6.74
N VAL A 54 3.81 25.12 5.62
CA VAL A 54 5.09 24.43 5.42
C VAL A 54 6.19 25.46 5.15
N THR A 55 7.36 25.23 5.76
CA THR A 55 8.56 26.03 5.49
C THR A 55 9.74 25.09 5.23
N ILE A 56 10.51 25.38 4.18
CA ILE A 56 11.71 24.60 3.81
C ILE A 56 12.87 25.54 3.58
N ASN A 57 13.96 25.34 4.31
CA ASN A 57 15.24 25.99 4.10
C ASN A 57 16.23 24.97 3.48
N PRO A 58 16.55 25.10 2.18
CA PRO A 58 17.43 24.16 1.48
C PRO A 58 18.92 24.41 1.71
N GLY A 59 19.27 25.44 2.44
CA GLY A 59 20.64 25.98 2.50
C GLY A 59 20.93 26.89 1.30
N ARG A 60 22.18 26.91 0.84
CA ARG A 60 22.60 27.85 -0.19
C ARG A 60 22.83 27.19 -1.54
N PHE A 61 22.24 27.75 -2.56
CA PHE A 61 22.51 27.38 -3.94
C PHE A 61 23.63 28.19 -4.56
N THR A 62 24.34 27.58 -5.50
CA THR A 62 25.37 28.25 -6.33
C THR A 62 24.89 28.51 -7.75
N THR A 63 23.70 28.02 -8.08
CA THR A 63 23.04 28.19 -9.38
C THR A 63 22.04 29.34 -9.31
N GLU A 64 21.85 30.04 -10.44
CA GLU A 64 20.86 31.12 -10.57
C GLU A 64 19.42 30.64 -10.58
N THR A 65 19.21 29.39 -10.99
CA THR A 65 17.85 28.83 -11.11
C THR A 65 17.84 27.43 -10.51
N VAL A 66 16.77 27.13 -9.76
CA VAL A 66 16.49 25.80 -9.20
C VAL A 66 15.03 25.44 -9.41
N THR A 67 14.74 24.15 -9.46
CA THR A 67 13.36 23.64 -9.53
C THR A 67 13.02 22.93 -8.22
N TYR A 68 11.86 23.26 -7.67
CA TYR A 68 11.23 22.58 -6.55
C TYR A 68 10.00 21.81 -7.04
N ARG A 69 9.80 20.59 -6.55
CA ARG A 69 8.70 19.71 -6.97
C ARG A 69 8.02 19.07 -5.76
N LEU A 70 6.70 18.93 -5.86
CA LEU A 70 5.92 17.92 -5.12
C LEU A 70 5.80 16.67 -5.99
N PRO A 71 5.65 15.46 -5.41
CA PRO A 71 5.48 14.25 -6.19
C PRO A 71 4.22 14.29 -7.09
N ARG A 72 4.40 13.91 -8.35
CA ARG A 72 3.32 13.57 -9.25
C ARG A 72 2.82 12.15 -9.00
N VAL A 73 3.75 11.24 -8.74
CA VAL A 73 3.49 9.82 -8.42
C VAL A 73 4.30 9.45 -7.21
N VAL A 74 3.78 8.59 -6.34
CA VAL A 74 4.50 7.99 -5.19
C VAL A 74 4.65 6.50 -5.44
N GLN A 75 5.71 5.93 -4.88
CA GLN A 75 5.94 4.48 -4.94
C GLN A 75 4.77 3.72 -4.32
N GLY A 76 4.44 2.55 -4.87
CA GLY A 76 3.37 1.68 -4.40
C GLY A 76 1.95 2.06 -4.90
N THR A 77 1.72 3.31 -5.31
CA THR A 77 0.34 3.75 -5.67
C THR A 77 -0.07 3.38 -7.10
N TYR A 78 0.86 3.20 -8.01
CA TYR A 78 0.61 2.96 -9.45
C TYR A 78 -0.46 3.88 -10.04
N SER A 79 -0.52 5.11 -9.56
CA SER A 79 -1.46 6.14 -10.00
C SER A 79 -0.87 7.54 -9.93
N VAL A 80 -1.48 8.48 -10.68
CA VAL A 80 -1.07 9.88 -10.68
C VAL A 80 -1.82 10.61 -9.56
N SER A 81 -1.08 11.17 -8.60
CA SER A 81 -1.64 11.90 -7.45
C SER A 81 -1.58 13.41 -7.60
N ASP A 82 -0.54 13.93 -8.29
CA ASP A 82 -0.35 15.38 -8.51
C ASP A 82 -0.40 16.22 -7.23
N PHE A 83 0.40 15.88 -6.20
CA PHE A 83 0.35 16.54 -4.90
C PHE A 83 0.57 18.06 -4.93
N GLY A 84 1.22 18.60 -5.97
CA GLY A 84 1.35 20.03 -6.16
C GLY A 84 0.05 20.77 -6.49
N LYS A 85 -1.06 20.05 -6.78
CA LYS A 85 -2.41 20.65 -6.91
C LYS A 85 -2.95 21.16 -5.57
N TYR A 86 -2.48 20.59 -4.45
CA TYR A 86 -2.94 20.90 -3.09
C TYR A 86 -2.09 21.98 -2.41
N VAL A 87 -1.15 22.59 -3.14
CA VAL A 87 -0.26 23.64 -2.66
C VAL A 87 -0.79 25.03 -3.05
N ASP A 88 -0.98 25.87 -2.04
CA ASP A 88 -1.36 27.26 -2.17
C ASP A 88 -0.28 28.21 -1.63
N ASP A 89 -0.32 29.48 -2.08
CA ASP A 89 0.52 30.57 -1.58
C ASP A 89 2.04 30.28 -1.61
N PHE A 90 2.50 29.54 -2.63
CA PHE A 90 3.92 29.22 -2.80
C PHE A 90 4.76 30.48 -2.97
N LYS A 91 5.76 30.68 -2.09
CA LYS A 91 6.68 31.81 -2.10
C LYS A 91 8.11 31.36 -1.87
N ALA A 92 9.02 31.91 -2.65
CA ALA A 92 10.46 31.82 -2.41
C ALA A 92 10.94 33.14 -1.83
N LEU A 93 11.65 33.10 -0.72
CA LEU A 93 12.10 34.29 0.05
C LEU A 93 13.61 34.37 0.09
N ASP A 94 14.16 35.60 -0.08
CA ASP A 94 15.57 35.86 0.11
C ASP A 94 15.91 36.04 1.62
N TYR A 95 17.19 36.18 1.94
CA TYR A 95 17.68 36.38 3.32
C TYR A 95 17.20 37.68 3.99
N ASN A 96 16.58 38.61 3.25
CA ASN A 96 15.96 39.81 3.78
C ASN A 96 14.43 39.68 3.88
N GLY A 97 13.88 38.55 3.49
CA GLY A 97 12.44 38.27 3.47
C GLY A 97 11.71 38.82 2.24
N ASN A 98 12.44 39.28 1.21
CA ASN A 98 11.80 39.68 -0.06
C ASN A 98 11.50 38.46 -0.91
N GLU A 99 10.40 38.54 -1.65
CA GLU A 99 9.97 37.48 -2.55
C GLU A 99 10.83 37.43 -3.82
N LEU A 100 11.35 36.25 -4.13
CA LEU A 100 12.05 35.95 -5.36
C LEU A 100 11.06 35.56 -6.46
N SER A 101 11.44 35.77 -7.71
CA SER A 101 10.60 35.39 -8.85
C SER A 101 10.46 33.89 -8.96
N THR A 102 9.21 33.41 -9.01
CA THR A 102 8.84 32.01 -9.19
C THR A 102 7.93 31.84 -10.40
N GLU A 103 8.08 30.73 -11.11
CA GLU A 103 7.22 30.33 -12.22
C GLU A 103 6.71 28.90 -11.97
N LYS A 104 5.40 28.71 -11.98
CA LYS A 104 4.80 27.37 -11.91
C LYS A 104 4.86 26.74 -13.30
N LEU A 105 5.64 25.64 -13.45
CA LEU A 105 5.87 24.98 -14.73
C LEU A 105 4.72 24.02 -15.10
N ASP A 106 4.19 23.33 -14.10
CA ASP A 106 3.10 22.35 -14.21
C ASP A 106 2.35 22.23 -12.88
N ALA A 107 1.52 21.21 -12.73
CA ALA A 107 0.77 21.00 -11.48
C ALA A 107 1.68 20.88 -10.25
N ASN A 108 2.89 20.31 -10.41
CA ASN A 108 3.73 19.86 -9.30
C ASN A 108 5.05 20.64 -9.15
N SER A 109 5.39 21.55 -10.08
CA SER A 109 6.76 22.07 -10.22
C SER A 109 6.79 23.60 -10.25
N TRP A 110 7.80 24.17 -9.56
CA TRP A 110 8.07 25.60 -9.53
C TRP A 110 9.55 25.87 -9.83
N THR A 111 9.81 26.75 -10.79
CA THR A 111 11.15 27.32 -11.01
C THR A 111 11.34 28.55 -10.15
N ILE A 112 12.49 28.66 -9.50
CA ILE A 112 12.86 29.81 -8.67
C ILE A 112 14.09 30.47 -9.29
N SER A 113 13.98 31.73 -9.65
CA SER A 113 15.08 32.54 -10.20
C SER A 113 15.87 33.24 -9.09
N ASN A 114 17.14 33.61 -9.37
CA ASN A 114 18.03 34.22 -8.40
C ASN A 114 18.23 33.33 -7.15
N ALA A 115 18.28 32.02 -7.34
CA ALA A 115 18.32 31.04 -6.27
C ALA A 115 19.60 31.11 -5.42
N VAL A 116 20.66 31.80 -5.85
CA VAL A 116 21.84 32.10 -5.03
C VAL A 116 21.52 32.93 -3.79
N ASN A 117 20.37 33.62 -3.79
CA ASN A 117 19.87 34.42 -2.68
C ASN A 117 18.70 33.77 -1.95
N LEU A 118 18.28 32.56 -2.33
CA LEU A 118 17.17 31.85 -1.68
C LEU A 118 17.56 31.50 -0.24
N ASP A 119 16.75 31.97 0.71
CA ASP A 119 16.81 31.57 2.13
C ASP A 119 15.86 30.38 2.38
N LYS A 120 14.60 30.52 1.96
CA LYS A 120 13.58 29.51 2.20
C LYS A 120 12.42 29.61 1.21
N ILE A 121 11.65 28.53 1.12
CA ILE A 121 10.32 28.53 0.51
C ILE A 121 9.27 28.34 1.60
N THR A 122 8.10 28.94 1.37
CA THR A 122 6.91 28.77 2.22
C THR A 122 5.70 28.53 1.35
N TYR A 123 4.78 27.70 1.81
CA TYR A 123 3.49 27.42 1.18
C TYR A 123 2.50 26.84 2.18
N ASN A 124 1.24 26.74 1.79
CA ASN A 124 0.19 26.09 2.54
C ASN A 124 -0.23 24.81 1.79
N VAL A 125 -0.49 23.73 2.52
CA VAL A 125 -0.96 22.47 1.96
C VAL A 125 -2.39 22.20 2.43
N ASN A 126 -3.31 22.02 1.48
CA ASN A 126 -4.64 21.47 1.70
C ASN A 126 -4.59 19.95 1.74
N ASP A 127 -5.51 19.31 2.43
CA ASP A 127 -5.56 17.86 2.48
C ASP A 127 -6.24 17.25 1.23
N THR A 128 -6.35 15.93 1.20
CA THR A 128 -6.94 15.23 0.06
C THR A 128 -8.20 14.45 0.42
N PHE A 129 -8.46 14.18 1.72
CA PHE A 129 -9.57 13.32 2.13
C PHE A 129 -10.93 13.98 1.88
N ASP A 130 -11.07 15.25 2.20
CA ASP A 130 -12.34 15.97 2.13
C ASP A 130 -12.79 16.30 0.69
N ILE A 131 -11.89 16.19 -0.28
CA ILE A 131 -12.16 16.45 -1.69
C ILE A 131 -12.35 15.18 -2.54
N GLU A 132 -12.20 14.00 -1.94
CA GLU A 132 -12.41 12.75 -2.65
C GLU A 132 -13.87 12.59 -3.10
N THR A 133 -14.09 12.49 -4.42
CA THR A 133 -15.41 12.27 -5.00
C THR A 133 -15.68 10.80 -5.31
N THR A 134 -14.62 10.06 -5.64
CA THR A 134 -14.69 8.63 -5.96
C THR A 134 -13.51 7.91 -5.29
N GLY A 135 -13.76 6.82 -4.62
CA GLY A 135 -12.70 5.98 -4.06
C GLY A 135 -12.00 5.14 -5.12
N GLY A 136 -10.80 4.70 -4.80
CA GLY A 136 -10.05 3.72 -5.57
C GLY A 136 -8.82 4.26 -6.29
N ILE A 137 -7.98 3.32 -6.73
CA ILE A 137 -6.75 3.58 -7.47
C ILE A 137 -7.09 3.96 -8.91
N GLY A 138 -6.35 4.94 -9.48
CA GLY A 138 -6.55 5.39 -10.86
C GLY A 138 -7.61 6.49 -11.03
N GLY A 139 -8.12 7.08 -9.93
CA GLY A 139 -8.95 8.28 -9.97
C GLY A 139 -8.17 9.56 -10.29
N GLU A 140 -8.87 10.70 -10.34
CA GLU A 140 -8.23 12.01 -10.50
C GLU A 140 -7.58 12.54 -9.20
N GLN A 141 -7.75 11.85 -8.09
CA GLN A 141 -7.32 12.22 -6.74
C GLN A 141 -6.40 11.14 -6.18
N PRO A 142 -5.53 11.47 -5.20
CA PRO A 142 -4.72 10.48 -4.52
C PRO A 142 -5.57 9.37 -3.91
N PHE A 143 -5.10 8.13 -4.00
CA PHE A 143 -5.68 7.01 -3.28
C PHE A 143 -5.61 7.26 -1.77
N SER A 144 -6.69 7.06 -1.00
CA SER A 144 -6.77 7.52 0.40
C SER A 144 -5.59 7.07 1.29
N PRO A 145 -5.08 5.83 1.23
CA PRO A 145 -3.90 5.46 2.02
C PRO A 145 -2.63 6.24 1.69
N SER A 146 -2.51 6.80 0.48
CA SER A 146 -1.43 7.74 0.10
C SER A 146 -1.83 9.20 0.28
N GLY A 147 -3.08 9.46 0.60
CA GLY A 147 -3.64 10.78 0.80
C GLY A 147 -3.29 11.41 2.14
N THR A 148 -3.82 12.57 2.39
CA THR A 148 -3.56 13.37 3.58
C THR A 148 -4.86 13.79 4.26
N ASN A 149 -4.84 13.92 5.60
CA ASN A 149 -5.96 14.45 6.38
C ASN A 149 -5.51 15.62 7.24
N ILE A 150 -6.31 16.68 7.31
CA ILE A 150 -6.10 17.86 8.14
C ILE A 150 -7.43 18.15 8.86
N ASP A 151 -7.56 17.70 10.11
CA ASP A 151 -8.77 17.89 10.92
C ASP A 151 -8.40 18.34 12.34
N GLU A 152 -9.36 18.91 13.08
CA GLU A 152 -9.18 19.34 14.47
C GLU A 152 -8.68 18.21 15.39
N ASP A 153 -9.06 16.97 15.11
CA ASP A 153 -8.81 15.82 15.96
C ASP A 153 -7.79 14.83 15.39
N ASN A 154 -7.47 14.91 14.09
CA ASN A 154 -6.56 13.97 13.43
C ASN A 154 -5.83 14.58 12.23
N TYR A 155 -4.58 14.18 12.08
CA TYR A 155 -3.74 14.45 10.92
C TYR A 155 -3.15 13.15 10.40
N VAL A 156 -3.43 12.82 9.14
CA VAL A 156 -2.69 11.81 8.37
C VAL A 156 -1.64 12.56 7.56
N LEU A 157 -0.39 12.48 8.03
CA LEU A 157 0.73 13.17 7.42
C LEU A 157 1.52 12.20 6.54
N ASN A 158 0.97 11.85 5.38
CA ASN A 158 1.76 11.29 4.30
C ASN A 158 2.69 12.39 3.79
N LEU A 159 3.95 12.38 4.23
CA LEU A 159 4.86 13.51 4.11
C LEU A 159 5.12 13.92 2.65
N HIS A 160 4.97 13.01 1.69
CA HIS A 160 5.04 13.31 0.26
C HIS A 160 3.95 14.30 -0.23
N GLY A 161 2.83 14.39 0.49
CA GLY A 161 1.78 15.40 0.21
C GLY A 161 2.12 16.78 0.77
N PHE A 162 3.02 16.85 1.76
CA PHE A 162 3.41 18.11 2.43
C PHE A 162 4.77 18.63 2.01
N ILE A 163 5.73 17.76 1.76
CA ILE A 163 7.15 18.09 1.57
C ILE A 163 7.58 17.62 0.19
N GLY A 164 8.06 18.54 -0.62
CA GLY A 164 8.68 18.24 -1.91
C GLY A 164 10.21 18.22 -1.84
N TYR A 165 10.83 18.29 -3.00
CA TYR A 165 12.27 18.24 -3.15
C TYR A 165 12.78 19.23 -4.20
N PHE A 166 14.01 19.67 -4.04
CA PHE A 166 14.75 20.32 -5.12
C PHE A 166 15.45 19.26 -5.97
N ASP A 167 15.36 19.36 -7.29
CA ASP A 167 15.96 18.37 -8.22
C ASP A 167 17.41 18.02 -7.87
N SER A 168 18.21 19.02 -7.51
CA SER A 168 19.63 18.84 -7.16
C SER A 168 19.87 18.29 -5.76
N LEU A 169 18.86 18.24 -4.87
CA LEU A 169 19.01 17.90 -3.45
C LEU A 169 18.20 16.65 -3.04
N LYS A 170 17.60 15.92 -3.99
CA LYS A 170 16.76 14.75 -3.71
C LYS A 170 17.45 13.70 -2.81
N ASN A 171 18.76 13.55 -2.91
CA ASN A 171 19.56 12.62 -2.10
C ASN A 171 20.23 13.26 -0.89
N SER A 172 19.86 14.49 -0.53
CA SER A 172 20.39 15.18 0.66
C SER A 172 19.60 14.84 1.91
N GLN A 173 20.20 15.09 3.07
CA GLN A 173 19.58 14.84 4.37
C GLN A 173 18.49 15.89 4.69
N TYR A 174 17.48 15.45 5.44
CA TYR A 174 16.40 16.30 5.92
C TYR A 174 16.34 16.29 7.46
N LYS A 175 16.08 17.44 8.04
CA LYS A 175 15.61 17.62 9.41
C LYS A 175 14.19 18.14 9.33
N LEU A 176 13.26 17.45 9.94
CA LEU A 176 11.84 17.81 9.97
C LEU A 176 11.43 18.17 11.39
N ASP A 177 10.90 19.36 11.59
CA ASP A 177 10.26 19.79 12.83
C ASP A 177 8.74 19.85 12.62
N VAL A 178 7.99 19.04 13.38
CA VAL A 178 6.53 19.04 13.38
C VAL A 178 6.03 19.59 14.71
N THR A 179 5.34 20.73 14.67
CA THR A 179 4.72 21.36 15.83
C THR A 179 3.24 21.02 15.89
N ALA A 180 2.77 20.48 17.01
CA ALA A 180 1.39 20.05 17.20
C ALA A 180 0.89 20.42 18.61
N PRO A 181 -0.44 20.45 18.86
CA PRO A 181 -0.98 20.59 20.21
C PRO A 181 -0.39 19.55 21.16
N ALA A 182 -0.03 19.99 22.38
CA ALA A 182 0.61 19.12 23.38
C ALA A 182 -0.28 17.94 23.82
N THR A 183 -1.59 18.03 23.58
CA THR A 183 -2.58 16.99 23.88
C THR A 183 -2.65 15.88 22.84
N PHE A 184 -2.02 16.06 21.66
CA PHE A 184 -2.06 15.05 20.61
C PHE A 184 -1.10 13.91 20.88
N VAL A 185 -1.54 12.70 20.61
CA VAL A 185 -0.67 11.54 20.42
C VAL A 185 0.06 11.71 19.09
N ARG A 186 1.31 11.29 19.03
CA ARG A 186 2.20 11.46 17.87
C ARG A 186 2.89 10.14 17.60
N THR A 187 2.66 9.56 16.44
CA THR A 187 3.29 8.30 16.04
C THR A 187 3.95 8.44 14.66
N SER A 188 5.16 7.94 14.55
CA SER A 188 5.90 7.78 13.31
C SER A 188 7.03 6.78 13.50
N ALA A 189 7.36 6.02 12.47
CA ALA A 189 8.54 5.17 12.45
C ALA A 189 9.83 5.95 12.12
N LEU A 190 9.73 7.20 11.64
CA LEU A 190 10.88 8.05 11.36
C LEU A 190 11.65 8.35 12.65
N GLN A 191 12.97 8.40 12.55
CA GLN A 191 13.85 8.63 13.69
C GLN A 191 13.57 9.99 14.35
N GLU A 192 12.98 9.99 15.55
CA GLU A 192 12.86 11.18 16.39
C GLU A 192 14.22 11.51 17.01
N THR A 193 14.63 12.77 16.89
CA THR A 193 15.91 13.29 17.41
C THR A 193 15.73 14.17 18.64
N GLY A 194 14.50 14.59 18.95
CA GLY A 194 14.18 15.38 20.14
C GLY A 194 12.78 15.96 20.15
N VAL A 195 12.33 16.35 21.33
CA VAL A 195 11.04 17.02 21.54
C VAL A 195 11.27 18.31 22.34
N LYS A 196 10.61 19.39 21.93
CA LYS A 196 10.67 20.69 22.61
C LYS A 196 9.26 21.20 22.88
N SER A 197 8.99 21.63 24.12
CA SER A 197 7.73 22.28 24.49
C SER A 197 7.77 23.78 24.17
N SER A 198 6.62 24.34 23.77
CA SER A 198 6.41 25.79 23.73
C SER A 198 6.54 26.41 25.13
N GLU A 199 6.76 27.72 25.22
CA GLU A 199 6.93 28.41 26.50
C GLU A 199 5.70 28.31 27.40
N ASP A 200 4.51 28.29 26.82
CA ASP A 200 3.22 28.16 27.51
C ASP A 200 2.77 26.69 27.72
N GLY A 201 3.53 25.72 27.20
CA GLY A 201 3.25 24.30 27.33
C GLY A 201 2.06 23.79 26.48
N THR A 202 1.51 24.62 25.59
CA THR A 202 0.32 24.25 24.80
C THR A 202 0.67 23.46 23.54
N ALA A 203 1.92 23.52 23.08
CA ALA A 203 2.40 22.84 21.88
C ALA A 203 3.71 22.09 22.13
N LEU A 204 3.92 21.04 21.35
CA LEU A 204 5.16 20.28 21.29
C LEU A 204 5.69 20.29 19.86
N THR A 205 7.00 20.52 19.70
CA THR A 205 7.71 20.36 18.44
C THR A 205 8.55 19.09 18.52
N SER A 206 8.23 18.09 17.72
CA SER A 206 9.04 16.89 17.53
C SER A 206 9.99 17.11 16.35
N SER A 207 11.26 16.81 16.55
CA SER A 207 12.29 16.88 15.51
C SER A 207 12.62 15.47 15.02
N TYR A 208 12.66 15.31 13.70
CA TYR A 208 12.96 14.05 13.03
C TYR A 208 14.14 14.21 12.07
N PHE A 209 14.76 13.09 11.72
CA PHE A 209 15.85 13.03 10.75
C PHE A 209 15.55 12.01 9.66
N ALA A 210 15.73 12.42 8.41
CA ALA A 210 15.66 11.54 7.24
C ALA A 210 16.94 11.64 6.41
N PRO A 211 17.58 10.51 6.07
CA PRO A 211 18.83 10.48 5.29
C PRO A 211 18.71 11.06 3.88
N ARG A 212 17.53 11.01 3.26
CA ARG A 212 17.25 11.46 1.89
C ARG A 212 15.76 11.68 1.70
N TYR A 213 15.35 12.25 0.57
CA TYR A 213 13.93 12.49 0.28
C TYR A 213 13.08 11.22 0.26
N PHE A 214 13.63 10.11 -0.22
CA PHE A 214 12.96 8.80 -0.13
C PHE A 214 12.49 8.48 1.31
N ASP A 215 13.33 8.73 2.30
CA ASP A 215 12.97 8.44 3.70
C ASP A 215 11.93 9.44 4.26
N ILE A 216 11.71 10.58 3.61
CA ILE A 216 10.58 11.48 3.86
C ILE A 216 9.30 10.82 3.32
N THR A 217 9.29 10.39 2.06
CA THR A 217 8.10 9.80 1.43
C THR A 217 7.69 8.45 2.03
N ASP A 218 8.65 7.70 2.57
CA ASP A 218 8.50 6.34 3.11
C ASP A 218 8.12 6.30 4.61
N ASN A 219 7.97 7.46 5.26
CA ASN A 219 7.66 7.51 6.69
C ASN A 219 6.49 8.44 6.99
N PRO A 220 5.26 7.98 6.82
CA PRO A 220 4.08 8.71 7.23
C PRO A 220 4.07 8.97 8.74
N MET A 221 3.27 9.93 9.16
CA MET A 221 3.05 10.26 10.55
C MET A 221 1.56 10.33 10.84
N PHE A 222 1.19 9.93 12.06
CA PHE A 222 -0.18 10.00 12.53
C PHE A 222 -0.23 10.81 13.82
N TYR A 223 -0.94 11.93 13.78
CA TYR A 223 -1.06 12.88 14.88
C TYR A 223 -2.54 13.11 15.21
N GLY A 224 -2.89 13.16 16.49
CA GLY A 224 -4.27 13.45 16.86
C GLY A 224 -4.74 12.80 18.16
N LYS A 225 -6.05 12.63 18.28
CA LYS A 225 -6.71 11.87 19.34
C LYS A 225 -6.71 10.39 18.98
N LEU A 226 -5.56 9.75 19.12
CA LEU A 226 -5.34 8.37 18.72
C LEU A 226 -5.43 7.43 19.92
N ASP A 227 -5.98 6.23 19.67
CA ASP A 227 -5.82 5.07 20.55
C ASP A 227 -4.61 4.25 20.05
N VAL A 228 -3.62 4.01 20.92
CA VAL A 228 -2.34 3.42 20.54
C VAL A 228 -2.01 2.24 21.44
N GLU A 229 -1.70 1.12 20.81
CA GLU A 229 -1.20 -0.07 21.47
C GLU A 229 0.16 -0.49 20.89
N GLU A 230 1.00 -1.01 21.77
CA GLU A 230 2.32 -1.54 21.40
C GLU A 230 2.41 -3.01 21.76
N PHE A 231 3.10 -3.79 20.92
CA PHE A 231 3.41 -5.19 21.21
C PHE A 231 4.68 -5.63 20.49
N GLN A 232 5.19 -6.81 20.84
CA GLN A 232 6.43 -7.32 20.30
C GLN A 232 6.19 -8.61 19.50
N VAL A 233 6.74 -8.67 18.30
CA VAL A 233 6.72 -9.86 17.44
C VAL A 233 8.17 -10.24 17.10
N GLY A 234 8.71 -11.25 17.77
CA GLY A 234 10.13 -11.57 17.66
C GLY A 234 10.99 -10.37 18.09
N ASP A 235 11.81 -9.88 17.18
CA ASP A 235 12.68 -8.71 17.35
C ASP A 235 12.05 -7.38 16.85
N ILE A 236 10.80 -7.42 16.38
CA ILE A 236 10.10 -6.27 15.82
C ILE A 236 9.17 -5.67 16.86
N LYS A 237 9.33 -4.37 17.14
CA LYS A 237 8.34 -3.59 17.88
C LYS A 237 7.22 -3.16 16.94
N ILE A 238 5.98 -3.54 17.24
CA ILE A 238 4.79 -3.11 16.51
C ILE A 238 4.12 -1.95 17.27
N VAL A 239 3.74 -0.91 16.54
CA VAL A 239 2.96 0.22 17.06
C VAL A 239 1.67 0.31 16.25
N LEU A 240 0.55 0.01 16.88
CA LEU A 240 -0.77 0.12 16.28
C LEU A 240 -1.42 1.42 16.73
N SER A 241 -1.64 2.33 15.79
CA SER A 241 -2.30 3.63 16.03
C SER A 241 -3.65 3.63 15.33
N VAL A 242 -4.71 3.82 16.07
CA VAL A 242 -6.10 3.79 15.57
C VAL A 242 -6.76 5.15 15.77
N TYR A 243 -7.33 5.67 14.69
CA TYR A 243 -8.29 6.77 14.74
C TYR A 243 -9.68 6.23 14.42
N SER A 244 -10.60 6.33 15.39
CA SER A 244 -12.01 5.96 15.26
C SER A 244 -12.82 7.15 15.75
N PRO A 245 -13.34 8.01 14.85
CA PRO A 245 -13.95 9.29 15.26
C PRO A 245 -15.13 9.13 16.22
N ASN A 246 -15.90 8.07 16.07
CA ASN A 246 -17.03 7.76 16.97
C ASN A 246 -16.68 6.77 18.09
N ASN A 247 -15.39 6.41 18.25
CA ASN A 247 -14.89 5.43 19.24
C ASN A 247 -15.61 4.06 19.18
N ILE A 248 -15.98 3.62 17.96
CA ILE A 248 -16.60 2.31 17.74
C ILE A 248 -15.57 1.20 17.90
N HIS A 249 -14.36 1.44 17.40
CA HIS A 249 -13.24 0.50 17.46
C HIS A 249 -12.10 1.03 18.33
N SER A 250 -11.34 0.13 18.94
CA SER A 250 -10.18 0.47 19.78
C SER A 250 -8.93 -0.32 19.37
N ALA A 251 -7.76 0.26 19.61
CA ALA A 251 -6.48 -0.39 19.36
C ALA A 251 -6.33 -1.69 20.18
N GLU A 252 -6.88 -1.73 21.43
CA GLU A 252 -6.85 -2.94 22.28
C GLU A 252 -7.56 -4.14 21.62
N LYS A 253 -8.73 -3.92 21.01
CA LYS A 253 -9.47 -5.00 20.33
C LYS A 253 -8.73 -5.49 19.07
N ILE A 254 -8.21 -4.57 18.27
CA ILE A 254 -7.53 -4.87 17.01
C ILE A 254 -6.17 -5.52 17.26
N LYS A 255 -5.45 -5.10 18.31
CA LYS A 255 -4.16 -5.65 18.73
C LYS A 255 -4.15 -7.18 18.83
N ALA A 256 -5.19 -7.76 19.48
CA ALA A 256 -5.23 -9.21 19.68
C ALA A 256 -5.21 -9.99 18.35
N VAL A 257 -5.86 -9.45 17.32
CA VAL A 257 -5.89 -10.02 15.97
C VAL A 257 -4.54 -9.80 15.27
N MET A 258 -4.01 -8.58 15.34
CA MET A 258 -2.73 -8.23 14.70
C MET A 258 -1.55 -9.01 15.31
N GLU A 259 -1.50 -9.14 16.62
CA GLU A 259 -0.45 -9.88 17.31
C GLU A 259 -0.43 -11.36 16.88
N LYS A 260 -1.60 -12.01 16.82
CA LYS A 260 -1.73 -13.39 16.34
C LYS A 260 -1.28 -13.53 14.89
N MET A 261 -1.74 -12.63 14.01
CA MET A 261 -1.45 -12.65 12.58
C MET A 261 0.06 -12.41 12.33
N MET A 262 0.64 -11.36 12.91
CA MET A 262 2.05 -11.01 12.68
C MET A 262 3.01 -12.04 13.30
N GLN A 263 2.63 -12.69 14.41
CA GLN A 263 3.40 -13.82 14.94
C GLN A 263 3.41 -15.00 13.95
N ALA A 264 2.29 -15.29 13.32
CA ALA A 264 2.19 -16.32 12.28
C ALA A 264 3.03 -15.94 11.04
N GLN A 265 2.98 -14.69 10.59
CA GLN A 265 3.82 -14.21 9.48
C GLN A 265 5.30 -14.31 9.80
N LYS A 266 5.73 -13.92 11.00
CA LYS A 266 7.13 -14.02 11.41
C LYS A 266 7.59 -15.48 11.47
N THR A 267 6.71 -16.38 11.89
CA THR A 267 6.99 -17.84 11.88
C THR A 267 7.17 -18.35 10.45
N TYR A 268 6.29 -17.97 9.53
CA TYR A 268 6.36 -18.31 8.10
C TYR A 268 7.64 -17.78 7.44
N LEU A 269 7.99 -16.51 7.69
CA LEU A 269 9.18 -15.88 7.12
C LEU A 269 10.49 -16.47 7.70
N GLY A 270 10.47 -16.97 8.93
CA GLY A 270 11.66 -17.49 9.61
C GLY A 270 12.74 -16.43 9.78
N ASP A 271 13.93 -16.71 9.23
CA ASP A 271 15.11 -15.84 9.36
C ASP A 271 15.12 -14.65 8.38
N VAL A 272 14.10 -14.45 7.58
CA VAL A 272 13.99 -13.24 6.74
C VAL A 272 14.03 -12.04 7.67
N ASN A 273 15.08 -11.23 7.47
CA ASN A 273 15.30 -10.05 8.32
C ASN A 273 14.31 -8.96 7.95
N SER A 274 13.86 -8.27 8.97
CA SER A 274 12.86 -7.22 8.88
C SER A 274 13.36 -5.93 9.51
N THR A 275 12.50 -4.96 9.62
CA THR A 275 12.73 -3.74 10.36
C THR A 275 12.67 -4.00 11.88
N PRO A 276 13.42 -3.26 12.72
CA PRO A 276 13.27 -3.36 14.18
C PRO A 276 11.96 -2.77 14.71
N ARG A 277 11.23 -2.03 13.88
CA ARG A 277 9.95 -1.41 14.21
C ARG A 277 9.03 -1.44 12.99
N TYR A 278 7.73 -1.66 13.21
CA TYR A 278 6.70 -1.54 12.19
C TYR A 278 5.46 -0.85 12.78
N ASP A 279 5.05 0.25 12.17
CA ASP A 279 3.90 1.03 12.60
C ASP A 279 2.69 0.73 11.70
N ILE A 280 1.54 0.52 12.30
CA ILE A 280 0.26 0.34 11.60
C ILE A 280 -0.60 1.56 11.93
N TYR A 281 -0.88 2.40 10.93
CA TYR A 281 -1.71 3.60 11.05
C TYR A 281 -3.08 3.28 10.48
N LEU A 282 -4.06 3.05 11.34
CA LEU A 282 -5.42 2.75 10.94
C LEU A 282 -6.32 3.97 11.09
N TYR A 283 -6.75 4.50 9.97
CA TYR A 283 -7.77 5.54 9.89
C TYR A 283 -9.13 4.90 9.56
N LEU A 284 -10.10 5.04 10.46
CA LEU A 284 -11.46 4.55 10.27
C LEU A 284 -12.35 5.70 9.82
N ALA A 285 -12.80 5.63 8.57
CA ALA A 285 -13.56 6.67 7.90
C ALA A 285 -15.04 6.64 8.27
N GLU A 286 -15.59 7.79 8.63
CA GLU A 286 -17.05 7.97 8.75
C GLU A 286 -17.74 7.88 7.39
N GLN A 287 -19.06 7.69 7.41
CA GLN A 287 -19.91 7.80 6.22
C GLN A 287 -20.45 9.24 6.08
N ASN A 288 -19.61 10.16 5.64
CA ASN A 288 -19.98 11.54 5.38
C ASN A 288 -19.40 12.06 4.06
N GLU A 289 -19.70 13.30 3.68
CA GLU A 289 -19.29 13.86 2.38
C GLU A 289 -17.79 14.15 2.32
N THR A 290 -17.16 14.50 3.47
CA THR A 290 -15.75 14.88 3.57
C THR A 290 -14.84 13.70 3.96
N ALA A 291 -15.39 12.51 4.15
CA ALA A 291 -14.60 11.32 4.48
C ALA A 291 -13.91 10.72 3.24
N PRO A 292 -12.74 10.11 3.41
CA PRO A 292 -12.05 9.41 2.33
C PRO A 292 -12.89 8.23 1.81
N LYS A 293 -12.77 7.94 0.52
CA LYS A 293 -13.60 6.95 -0.19
C LYS A 293 -12.80 5.80 -0.80
N GLY A 294 -11.47 5.94 -0.85
CA GLY A 294 -10.55 4.90 -1.32
C GLY A 294 -10.07 4.02 -0.17
N PHE A 295 -10.68 2.85 0.02
CA PHE A 295 -10.32 1.93 1.10
C PHE A 295 -9.22 0.96 0.67
N GLY A 296 -8.27 0.68 1.57
CA GLY A 296 -7.13 -0.20 1.37
C GLY A 296 -5.94 0.19 2.23
N ALA A 297 -4.73 -0.08 1.75
CA ALA A 297 -3.49 0.30 2.43
C ALA A 297 -2.39 0.73 1.46
N LEU A 298 -1.31 1.25 2.01
CA LEU A 298 -0.08 1.57 1.30
C LEU A 298 1.12 1.15 2.14
N GLU A 299 2.01 0.41 1.49
CA GLU A 299 3.23 -0.12 2.07
C GLU A 299 4.32 0.93 2.29
N HIS A 300 5.10 0.74 3.36
CA HIS A 300 6.34 1.45 3.66
C HIS A 300 7.34 0.49 4.33
N HIS A 301 8.63 0.79 4.28
CA HIS A 301 9.68 -0.05 4.89
C HIS A 301 9.44 -0.34 6.38
N THR A 302 8.83 0.58 7.09
CA THR A 302 8.69 0.54 8.55
C THR A 302 7.26 0.76 9.01
N SER A 303 6.30 0.83 8.09
CA SER A 303 4.90 1.11 8.42
C SER A 303 3.95 0.79 7.29
N THR A 304 2.65 0.87 7.58
CA THR A 304 1.58 0.92 6.59
C THR A 304 0.51 1.91 7.02
N VAL A 305 -0.08 2.62 6.05
CA VAL A 305 -1.28 3.44 6.25
C VAL A 305 -2.48 2.67 5.74
N VAL A 306 -3.44 2.43 6.62
CA VAL A 306 -4.67 1.69 6.33
C VAL A 306 -5.86 2.61 6.49
N VAL A 307 -6.73 2.67 5.47
CA VAL A 307 -8.00 3.42 5.51
C VAL A 307 -9.14 2.45 5.28
N LEU A 308 -10.04 2.32 6.25
CA LEU A 308 -11.20 1.42 6.18
C LEU A 308 -12.46 2.13 6.74
N PRO A 309 -13.68 1.68 6.39
CA PRO A 309 -14.91 2.25 6.95
C PRO A 309 -15.06 1.98 8.45
N GLU A 310 -15.36 3.01 9.25
CA GLU A 310 -15.62 2.85 10.69
C GLU A 310 -16.87 2.01 10.97
N ALA A 311 -17.85 2.02 10.08
CA ALA A 311 -19.09 1.27 10.23
C ALA A 311 -18.95 -0.26 10.06
N MET A 312 -17.76 -0.78 9.80
CA MET A 312 -17.52 -2.22 9.68
C MET A 312 -17.81 -2.92 11.02
N PRO A 313 -18.50 -4.09 11.01
CA PRO A 313 -18.56 -4.94 12.20
C PRO A 313 -17.17 -5.40 12.67
N ASP A 314 -16.98 -5.61 13.98
CA ASP A 314 -15.69 -6.02 14.56
C ASP A 314 -15.07 -7.22 13.85
N GLU A 315 -15.86 -8.23 13.46
CA GLU A 315 -15.38 -9.43 12.76
C GLU A 315 -14.90 -9.12 11.34
N ALA A 316 -15.68 -8.31 10.60
CA ALA A 316 -15.32 -7.91 9.23
C ALA A 316 -14.08 -7.00 9.22
N LEU A 317 -13.97 -6.09 10.19
CA LEU A 317 -12.78 -5.27 10.37
C LEU A 317 -11.56 -6.13 10.67
N ALA A 318 -11.68 -7.10 11.57
CA ALA A 318 -10.61 -8.03 11.93
C ALA A 318 -10.13 -8.83 10.72
N GLU A 319 -11.04 -9.37 9.90
CA GLU A 319 -10.72 -10.10 8.67
C GLU A 319 -10.00 -9.19 7.65
N SER A 320 -10.54 -8.00 7.41
CA SER A 320 -9.92 -7.02 6.50
C SER A 320 -8.53 -6.60 6.99
N MET A 321 -8.36 -6.36 8.28
CA MET A 321 -7.04 -6.03 8.85
C MET A 321 -6.04 -7.18 8.69
N VAL A 322 -6.46 -8.45 8.83
CA VAL A 322 -5.58 -9.59 8.58
C VAL A 322 -5.14 -9.63 7.12
N ASP A 323 -6.08 -9.54 6.18
CA ASP A 323 -5.76 -9.64 4.76
C ASP A 323 -4.90 -8.45 4.28
N VAL A 324 -5.29 -7.22 4.63
CA VAL A 324 -4.60 -6.00 4.20
C VAL A 324 -3.23 -5.85 4.85
N VAL A 325 -3.15 -5.87 6.19
CA VAL A 325 -1.87 -5.66 6.89
C VAL A 325 -0.88 -6.79 6.63
N SER A 326 -1.37 -8.03 6.39
CA SER A 326 -0.45 -9.11 6.02
C SER A 326 0.16 -8.89 4.64
N HIS A 327 -0.61 -8.39 3.68
CA HIS A 327 -0.09 -8.00 2.36
C HIS A 327 1.00 -6.94 2.51
N GLU A 328 0.69 -5.84 3.18
CA GLU A 328 1.62 -4.72 3.40
C GLU A 328 2.91 -5.15 4.12
N PHE A 329 2.79 -6.01 5.12
CA PHE A 329 3.97 -6.50 5.84
C PHE A 329 4.85 -7.40 4.99
N PHE A 330 4.28 -8.21 4.07
CA PHE A 330 5.10 -9.02 3.16
C PHE A 330 5.89 -8.19 2.15
N HIS A 331 5.55 -6.94 1.93
CA HIS A 331 6.37 -6.04 1.12
C HIS A 331 7.80 -5.85 1.67
N ILE A 332 8.08 -6.17 2.93
CA ILE A 332 9.47 -6.22 3.45
C ILE A 332 10.37 -7.17 2.65
N VAL A 333 9.79 -8.16 1.98
CA VAL A 333 10.52 -9.11 1.10
C VAL A 333 10.72 -8.50 -0.28
N THR A 334 9.67 -7.94 -0.86
CA THR A 334 9.66 -7.29 -2.19
C THR A 334 8.47 -6.32 -2.28
N PRO A 335 8.61 -5.08 -2.79
CA PRO A 335 9.83 -4.49 -3.38
C PRO A 335 10.76 -3.80 -2.37
N LEU A 336 10.48 -3.83 -1.07
CA LEU A 336 11.26 -3.08 -0.09
C LEU A 336 12.67 -3.67 0.15
N SER A 337 12.86 -4.97 -0.08
CA SER A 337 14.17 -5.62 -0.08
C SER A 337 14.63 -5.93 -1.50
N VAL A 338 13.96 -6.87 -2.18
CA VAL A 338 14.31 -7.27 -3.56
C VAL A 338 13.57 -6.37 -4.54
N HIS A 339 14.26 -5.47 -5.22
CA HIS A 339 13.67 -4.48 -6.12
C HIS A 339 14.56 -4.13 -7.31
N SER A 340 13.96 -3.55 -8.35
CA SER A 340 14.62 -3.09 -9.57
C SER A 340 15.25 -1.71 -9.41
N GLU A 341 16.04 -1.32 -10.41
CA GLU A 341 16.58 0.04 -10.51
C GLU A 341 15.47 1.10 -10.59
N ASP A 342 14.32 0.80 -11.21
CA ASP A 342 13.19 1.71 -11.30
C ASP A 342 12.63 2.09 -9.92
N VAL A 343 12.55 1.14 -9.00
CA VAL A 343 12.15 1.39 -7.60
C VAL A 343 13.27 2.10 -6.84
N HIS A 344 14.52 1.67 -7.04
CA HIS A 344 15.68 2.19 -6.29
C HIS A 344 15.98 3.66 -6.58
N TYR A 345 15.86 4.05 -7.85
CA TYR A 345 16.12 5.41 -8.35
C TYR A 345 14.84 6.14 -8.74
N PHE A 346 13.75 5.87 -8.05
CA PHE A 346 12.42 6.34 -8.40
C PHE A 346 12.36 7.82 -8.75
N ASP A 347 11.73 8.13 -9.88
CA ASP A 347 11.47 9.50 -10.31
C ASP A 347 10.02 9.89 -9.97
N TYR A 348 9.86 10.76 -9.00
CA TYR A 348 8.54 11.20 -8.52
C TYR A 348 7.77 12.07 -9.51
N ASP A 349 8.42 12.55 -10.59
CA ASP A 349 7.81 13.36 -11.65
C ASP A 349 7.47 12.52 -12.90
N GLN A 350 8.42 11.72 -13.37
CA GLN A 350 8.25 10.87 -14.56
C GLN A 350 8.75 9.44 -14.27
N PRO A 351 8.02 8.70 -13.44
CA PRO A 351 8.48 7.37 -13.05
C PRO A 351 8.47 6.38 -14.22
N THR A 352 9.44 5.49 -14.20
CA THR A 352 9.40 4.21 -14.91
C THR A 352 8.98 3.11 -13.94
N PHE A 353 8.39 2.04 -14.44
CA PHE A 353 7.92 0.93 -13.62
C PHE A 353 8.58 -0.37 -14.04
N SER A 354 8.88 -1.20 -13.06
CA SER A 354 9.42 -2.53 -13.29
C SER A 354 8.46 -3.42 -14.07
N LYS A 355 9.00 -4.29 -14.91
CA LYS A 355 8.27 -5.37 -15.61
C LYS A 355 7.73 -6.44 -14.64
N HIS A 356 8.07 -6.36 -13.36
CA HIS A 356 7.91 -7.45 -12.41
C HIS A 356 6.92 -7.19 -11.29
N LEU A 357 5.78 -6.49 -11.57
CA LEU A 357 4.70 -6.34 -10.60
C LEU A 357 4.10 -7.70 -10.17
N TRP A 358 4.25 -8.75 -11.00
CA TRP A 358 3.90 -10.12 -10.57
C TRP A 358 4.68 -10.57 -9.33
N MET A 359 5.91 -10.04 -9.13
CA MET A 359 6.71 -10.32 -7.95
C MET A 359 6.37 -9.34 -6.82
N TYR A 360 6.27 -8.04 -7.11
CA TYR A 360 6.06 -7.02 -6.09
C TYR A 360 4.69 -7.15 -5.42
N GLU A 361 3.64 -7.19 -6.22
CA GLU A 361 2.27 -7.30 -5.73
C GLU A 361 1.79 -8.76 -5.71
N GLY A 362 2.13 -9.50 -6.77
CA GLY A 362 1.62 -10.84 -6.94
C GLY A 362 2.19 -11.84 -5.92
N VAL A 363 3.53 -11.90 -5.75
CA VAL A 363 4.13 -12.81 -4.76
C VAL A 363 3.78 -12.37 -3.34
N THR A 364 3.71 -11.07 -3.08
CA THR A 364 3.27 -10.51 -1.79
C THR A 364 1.86 -10.94 -1.46
N GLU A 365 0.93 -10.80 -2.40
CA GLU A 365 -0.47 -11.23 -2.25
C GLU A 365 -0.60 -12.76 -2.13
N TYR A 366 0.24 -13.50 -2.85
CA TYR A 366 0.32 -14.95 -2.69
C TYR A 366 0.78 -15.35 -1.29
N PHE A 367 1.84 -14.72 -0.77
CA PHE A 367 2.31 -14.96 0.60
C PHE A 367 1.25 -14.59 1.64
N ALA A 368 0.57 -13.45 1.47
CA ALA A 368 -0.52 -13.03 2.36
C ALA A 368 -1.70 -14.01 2.38
N THR A 369 -1.86 -14.79 1.33
CA THR A 369 -2.86 -15.86 1.25
C THR A 369 -2.32 -17.19 1.78
N LEU A 370 -1.11 -17.60 1.37
CA LEU A 370 -0.54 -18.91 1.69
C LEU A 370 -0.17 -19.05 3.17
N PHE A 371 0.44 -18.02 3.80
CA PHE A 371 0.85 -18.14 5.21
C PHE A 371 -0.32 -18.44 6.13
N GLN A 372 -1.54 -18.01 5.78
CA GLN A 372 -2.72 -18.24 6.61
C GLN A 372 -3.07 -19.71 6.72
N VAL A 373 -3.00 -20.46 5.62
CA VAL A 373 -3.22 -21.91 5.66
C VAL A 373 -2.01 -22.67 6.20
N ASP A 374 -0.80 -22.22 5.88
CA ASP A 374 0.44 -22.78 6.40
C ASP A 374 0.47 -22.76 7.94
N GLN A 375 0.09 -21.62 8.53
CA GLN A 375 0.06 -21.40 9.98
C GLN A 375 -1.28 -21.77 10.65
N GLY A 376 -2.23 -22.35 9.91
CA GLY A 376 -3.51 -22.81 10.43
C GLY A 376 -4.46 -21.69 10.88
N LEU A 377 -4.32 -20.49 10.33
CA LEU A 377 -5.26 -19.37 10.56
C LEU A 377 -6.56 -19.57 9.78
N VAL A 378 -6.48 -20.21 8.62
CA VAL A 378 -7.60 -20.62 7.78
C VAL A 378 -7.50 -22.10 7.41
N SER A 379 -8.62 -22.72 7.06
CA SER A 379 -8.67 -24.08 6.56
C SER A 379 -8.19 -24.17 5.10
N GLU A 380 -7.87 -25.38 4.64
CA GLU A 380 -7.55 -25.63 3.22
C GLU A 380 -8.72 -25.26 2.29
N ASP A 381 -9.96 -25.55 2.68
CA ASP A 381 -11.15 -25.18 1.90
C ASP A 381 -11.30 -23.65 1.76
N GLU A 382 -10.98 -22.87 2.79
CA GLU A 382 -10.98 -21.40 2.73
C GLU A 382 -9.84 -20.87 1.86
N PHE A 383 -8.65 -21.47 1.96
CA PHE A 383 -7.55 -21.14 1.07
C PHE A 383 -7.90 -21.43 -0.40
N TYR A 384 -8.46 -22.62 -0.69
CA TYR A 384 -8.90 -22.96 -2.05
C TYR A 384 -9.98 -22.01 -2.58
N ALA A 385 -10.89 -21.58 -1.72
CA ALA A 385 -11.90 -20.58 -2.08
C ALA A 385 -11.28 -19.22 -2.44
N LYS A 386 -10.26 -18.76 -1.68
CA LYS A 386 -9.49 -17.54 -2.01
C LYS A 386 -8.79 -17.68 -3.38
N ILE A 387 -8.14 -18.81 -3.66
CA ILE A 387 -7.52 -19.09 -4.96
C ILE A 387 -8.54 -19.07 -6.10
N MET A 388 -9.69 -19.72 -5.92
CA MET A 388 -10.78 -19.71 -6.92
C MET A 388 -11.34 -18.30 -7.15
N GLY A 389 -11.44 -17.49 -6.10
CA GLY A 389 -11.82 -16.07 -6.22
C GLY A 389 -10.84 -15.28 -7.11
N LYS A 390 -9.52 -15.48 -6.90
CA LYS A 390 -8.48 -14.84 -7.72
C LYS A 390 -8.56 -15.26 -9.19
N ILE A 391 -8.71 -16.56 -9.47
CA ILE A 391 -8.89 -17.07 -10.84
C ILE A 391 -10.07 -16.38 -11.49
N LYS A 392 -11.20 -16.34 -10.83
CA LYS A 392 -12.43 -15.77 -11.37
C LYS A 392 -12.32 -14.28 -11.65
N THR A 393 -11.69 -13.53 -10.76
CA THR A 393 -11.47 -12.09 -10.97
C THR A 393 -10.52 -11.86 -12.15
N SER A 394 -9.44 -12.65 -12.24
CA SER A 394 -8.48 -12.59 -13.34
C SER A 394 -9.12 -12.96 -14.71
N GLU A 395 -10.03 -13.94 -14.76
CA GLU A 395 -10.79 -14.29 -15.96
C GLU A 395 -11.67 -13.13 -16.48
N GLY A 396 -12.07 -12.21 -15.61
CA GLY A 396 -12.79 -10.99 -15.96
C GLY A 396 -11.91 -9.90 -16.58
N MET A 397 -10.58 -10.08 -16.58
CA MET A 397 -9.58 -9.17 -17.13
C MET A 397 -9.06 -9.64 -18.49
N ASN A 398 -8.11 -8.93 -19.09
CA ASN A 398 -7.48 -9.33 -20.34
C ASN A 398 -6.38 -10.39 -20.08
N ASP A 399 -6.74 -11.65 -20.05
CA ASP A 399 -5.82 -12.75 -19.76
C ASP A 399 -4.78 -13.01 -20.89
N ALA A 400 -5.02 -12.49 -22.10
CA ALA A 400 -4.09 -12.57 -23.23
C ALA A 400 -3.12 -11.36 -23.31
N MET A 401 -3.06 -10.50 -22.30
CA MET A 401 -2.09 -9.42 -22.20
C MET A 401 -0.79 -9.90 -21.57
N SER A 402 0.38 -9.49 -22.12
CA SER A 402 1.66 -9.70 -21.45
C SER A 402 1.67 -9.04 -20.08
N PHE A 403 1.97 -9.79 -19.04
CA PHE A 403 2.00 -9.24 -17.68
C PHE A 403 3.17 -8.27 -17.49
N THR A 404 4.32 -8.55 -18.08
CA THR A 404 5.48 -7.65 -18.02
C THR A 404 5.22 -6.34 -18.77
N GLU A 405 4.56 -6.38 -19.94
CA GLU A 405 4.17 -5.20 -20.68
C GLU A 405 3.12 -4.36 -19.92
N MET A 406 2.14 -5.02 -19.31
CA MET A 406 1.17 -4.37 -18.42
C MET A 406 1.87 -3.66 -17.25
N SER A 407 2.81 -4.34 -16.59
CA SER A 407 3.52 -3.80 -15.44
C SER A 407 4.31 -2.53 -15.79
N GLU A 408 5.10 -2.56 -16.88
CA GLU A 408 5.91 -1.44 -17.31
C GLU A 408 5.06 -0.21 -17.73
N ASN A 409 3.84 -0.44 -18.20
CA ASN A 409 2.94 0.59 -18.73
C ASN A 409 1.72 0.85 -17.84
N ILE A 410 1.78 0.55 -16.56
CA ILE A 410 0.64 0.49 -15.63
C ILE A 410 -0.15 1.80 -15.52
N LEU A 411 0.44 2.96 -15.82
CA LEU A 411 -0.22 4.27 -15.77
C LEU A 411 -1.01 4.62 -17.04
N VAL A 412 -0.91 3.85 -18.11
CA VAL A 412 -1.51 4.20 -19.40
C VAL A 412 -2.49 3.14 -19.89
N GLU A 413 -3.55 3.58 -20.57
CA GLU A 413 -4.50 2.67 -21.21
C GLU A 413 -3.87 1.93 -22.41
N PRO A 414 -4.19 0.65 -22.62
CA PRO A 414 -5.23 -0.15 -21.94
C PRO A 414 -4.72 -0.87 -20.67
N TYR A 415 -3.49 -0.68 -20.27
CA TYR A 415 -2.83 -1.40 -19.17
C TYR A 415 -3.38 -0.96 -17.80
N ALA A 416 -3.62 0.33 -17.62
CA ALA A 416 -4.19 0.89 -16.39
C ALA A 416 -5.52 0.24 -15.99
N ALA A 417 -6.39 -0.06 -16.97
CA ALA A 417 -7.64 -0.78 -16.73
C ALA A 417 -7.45 -2.22 -16.23
N GLN A 418 -6.22 -2.77 -16.30
CA GLN A 418 -5.88 -4.11 -15.83
C GLN A 418 -5.22 -4.13 -14.45
N TYR A 419 -5.14 -3.00 -13.77
CA TYR A 419 -4.40 -2.83 -12.53
C TYR A 419 -4.71 -3.92 -11.47
N VAL A 420 -5.99 -4.23 -11.25
CA VAL A 420 -6.41 -5.26 -10.27
C VAL A 420 -5.75 -6.62 -10.53
N ASN A 421 -5.37 -6.88 -11.78
CA ASN A 421 -4.74 -8.15 -12.18
C ASN A 421 -3.29 -8.29 -11.69
N VAL A 422 -2.63 -7.20 -11.23
CA VAL A 422 -1.30 -7.31 -10.60
C VAL A 422 -1.38 -8.13 -9.31
N TYR A 423 -2.49 -8.01 -8.58
CA TYR A 423 -2.77 -8.79 -7.36
C TYR A 423 -3.33 -10.17 -7.71
N GLN A 424 -4.34 -10.26 -8.57
CA GLN A 424 -5.08 -11.49 -8.82
C GLN A 424 -4.25 -12.50 -9.63
N LYS A 425 -3.93 -12.16 -10.89
CA LYS A 425 -3.09 -13.02 -11.74
C LYS A 425 -1.66 -13.09 -11.20
N GLY A 426 -1.15 -12.00 -10.60
CA GLY A 426 0.17 -11.98 -9.99
C GLY A 426 0.32 -13.02 -8.87
N ALA A 427 -0.65 -13.14 -7.97
CA ALA A 427 -0.66 -14.17 -6.93
C ALA A 427 -0.73 -15.59 -7.51
N LEU A 428 -1.52 -15.77 -8.57
CA LEU A 428 -1.60 -17.07 -9.26
C LEU A 428 -0.30 -17.42 -9.99
N ILE A 429 0.44 -16.45 -10.52
CA ILE A 429 1.79 -16.63 -11.04
C ILE A 429 2.71 -17.11 -9.92
N GLY A 430 2.69 -16.45 -8.75
CA GLY A 430 3.44 -16.87 -7.56
C GLY A 430 3.12 -18.30 -7.15
N MET A 431 1.85 -18.68 -7.11
CA MET A 431 1.37 -20.04 -6.84
C MET A 431 1.94 -21.07 -7.84
N CYS A 432 1.87 -20.78 -9.13
CA CYS A 432 2.36 -21.69 -10.17
C CYS A 432 3.87 -21.91 -10.06
N ILE A 433 4.64 -20.85 -9.81
CA ILE A 433 6.09 -20.92 -9.58
C ILE A 433 6.40 -21.77 -8.34
N ASP A 434 5.65 -21.57 -7.25
CA ASP A 434 5.84 -22.31 -6.01
C ASP A 434 5.61 -23.81 -6.22
N ILE A 435 4.51 -24.19 -6.87
CA ILE A 435 4.19 -25.59 -7.20
C ILE A 435 5.26 -26.21 -8.11
N LEU A 436 5.73 -25.50 -9.15
CA LEU A 436 6.81 -25.99 -10.01
C LEU A 436 8.12 -26.21 -9.25
N MET A 437 8.53 -25.26 -8.43
CA MET A 437 9.76 -25.37 -7.65
C MET A 437 9.68 -26.54 -6.66
N ARG A 438 8.53 -26.76 -6.02
CA ARG A 438 8.33 -27.87 -5.10
C ARG A 438 8.30 -29.21 -5.83
N GLU A 439 7.69 -29.29 -7.01
CA GLU A 439 7.71 -30.51 -7.85
C GLU A 439 9.17 -30.90 -8.19
N GLU A 440 9.95 -29.96 -8.73
CA GLU A 440 11.35 -30.18 -9.15
C GLU A 440 12.28 -30.54 -7.97
N SER A 441 11.97 -30.01 -6.80
CA SER A 441 12.79 -30.23 -5.57
C SER A 441 12.29 -31.35 -4.68
N ASN A 442 11.24 -32.08 -5.06
CA ASN A 442 10.55 -33.05 -4.20
C ASN A 442 10.08 -32.43 -2.89
N GLY A 443 9.48 -31.24 -2.95
CA GLY A 443 8.91 -30.50 -1.82
C GLY A 443 9.88 -29.60 -1.05
N ASN A 444 11.19 -29.65 -1.33
CA ASN A 444 12.20 -28.99 -0.48
C ASN A 444 12.40 -27.49 -0.75
N ARG A 445 11.99 -26.98 -1.91
CA ARG A 445 12.16 -25.57 -2.32
C ARG A 445 10.85 -25.02 -2.88
N GLY A 446 10.45 -23.87 -2.39
CA GLY A 446 9.33 -23.11 -2.91
C GLY A 446 9.73 -21.66 -3.19
N ILE A 447 8.77 -20.84 -3.58
CA ILE A 447 8.99 -19.43 -3.97
C ILE A 447 9.56 -18.60 -2.80
N LEU A 448 9.24 -18.90 -1.55
CA LEU A 448 9.84 -18.24 -0.39
C LEU A 448 11.35 -18.47 -0.33
N SER A 449 11.82 -19.68 -0.67
CA SER A 449 13.26 -19.96 -0.73
C SER A 449 13.95 -19.15 -1.84
N LEU A 450 13.30 -18.98 -2.99
CA LEU A 450 13.80 -18.11 -4.07
C LEU A 450 13.90 -16.66 -3.59
N MET A 451 12.87 -16.14 -2.93
CA MET A 451 12.90 -14.75 -2.42
C MET A 451 13.99 -14.55 -1.37
N LYS A 452 14.25 -15.54 -0.51
CA LYS A 452 15.38 -15.53 0.43
C LYS A 452 16.73 -15.50 -0.31
N GLU A 453 16.91 -16.31 -1.33
CA GLU A 453 18.12 -16.32 -2.16
C GLU A 453 18.33 -15.00 -2.91
N LEU A 454 17.26 -14.43 -3.47
CA LEU A 454 17.30 -13.10 -4.12
C LEU A 454 17.67 -12.01 -3.11
N SER A 455 17.14 -12.05 -1.89
CA SER A 455 17.46 -11.06 -0.85
C SER A 455 18.90 -11.12 -0.35
N LEU A 456 19.57 -12.27 -0.49
CA LEU A 456 21.01 -12.38 -0.23
C LEU A 456 21.86 -11.75 -1.35
N LYS A 457 21.35 -11.73 -2.57
CA LYS A 457 22.05 -11.19 -3.75
C LYS A 457 21.79 -9.69 -3.95
N TYR A 458 20.57 -9.30 -3.75
CA TYR A 458 20.04 -7.95 -3.85
C TYR A 458 19.72 -7.42 -2.45
N GLY A 459 18.79 -6.54 -2.30
CA GLY A 459 18.35 -6.05 -1.00
C GLY A 459 18.29 -4.53 -0.98
N LYS A 460 17.98 -3.96 0.16
CA LYS A 460 17.66 -2.52 0.33
C LYS A 460 18.58 -1.54 -0.40
N ASN A 461 19.87 -1.86 -0.53
CA ASN A 461 20.87 -0.95 -1.11
C ASN A 461 21.44 -1.43 -2.45
N LYS A 462 20.89 -2.49 -3.02
CA LYS A 462 21.40 -3.08 -4.27
C LYS A 462 20.25 -3.60 -5.12
N PRO A 463 19.78 -2.83 -6.09
CA PRO A 463 18.72 -3.24 -7.00
C PRO A 463 19.19 -4.32 -7.97
N PHE A 464 18.24 -5.01 -8.61
CA PHE A 464 18.49 -5.82 -9.77
C PHE A 464 18.24 -5.03 -11.07
N GLU A 465 18.85 -5.49 -12.16
CA GLU A 465 18.54 -5.01 -13.51
C GLU A 465 17.28 -5.73 -14.03
N ASP A 466 16.25 -4.97 -14.35
CA ASP A 466 14.91 -5.44 -14.69
C ASP A 466 14.91 -6.49 -15.83
N ASP A 467 15.64 -6.21 -16.91
CA ASP A 467 15.73 -7.11 -18.06
C ASP A 467 16.42 -8.45 -17.78
N ASN A 468 17.21 -8.54 -16.72
CA ASN A 468 18.00 -9.73 -16.40
C ASN A 468 17.30 -10.68 -15.41
N LEU A 469 16.28 -10.21 -14.66
CA LEU A 469 15.71 -10.93 -13.53
C LEU A 469 15.19 -12.33 -13.91
N ILE A 470 14.45 -12.48 -15.00
CA ILE A 470 13.89 -13.78 -15.42
C ILE A 470 15.01 -14.79 -15.75
N THR A 471 16.07 -14.33 -16.41
CA THR A 471 17.24 -15.17 -16.70
C THR A 471 17.93 -15.61 -15.41
N GLU A 472 18.05 -14.71 -14.45
CA GLU A 472 18.62 -15.01 -13.14
C GLU A 472 17.77 -16.00 -12.34
N ILE A 473 16.45 -15.75 -12.25
CA ILE A 473 15.51 -16.68 -11.60
C ILE A 473 15.61 -18.07 -12.22
N THR A 474 15.66 -18.16 -13.56
CA THR A 474 15.82 -19.43 -14.27
C THR A 474 17.11 -20.14 -13.87
N SER A 475 18.22 -19.40 -13.74
CA SER A 475 19.52 -19.96 -13.35
C SER A 475 19.60 -20.38 -11.87
N MET A 476 18.85 -19.72 -11.00
CA MET A 476 18.78 -19.97 -9.56
C MET A 476 17.79 -21.09 -9.21
N THR A 477 16.83 -21.34 -10.10
CA THR A 477 15.76 -22.33 -9.89
C THR A 477 15.84 -23.47 -10.92
N TYR A 478 14.85 -23.60 -11.78
CA TYR A 478 14.72 -24.71 -12.72
C TYR A 478 14.32 -24.21 -14.12
N PRO A 479 14.69 -24.90 -15.20
CA PRO A 479 14.29 -24.54 -16.56
C PRO A 479 12.76 -24.44 -16.73
N SER A 480 11.98 -25.28 -16.03
CA SER A 480 10.51 -25.25 -16.02
C SER A 480 9.94 -23.92 -15.52
N VAL A 481 10.58 -23.29 -14.52
CA VAL A 481 10.22 -21.97 -14.01
C VAL A 481 10.51 -20.89 -15.06
N GLY A 482 11.67 -20.96 -15.72
CA GLY A 482 12.01 -20.04 -16.81
C GLY A 482 11.06 -20.15 -18.00
N GLU A 483 10.69 -21.37 -18.41
CA GLU A 483 9.73 -21.63 -19.48
C GLU A 483 8.33 -21.08 -19.10
N PHE A 484 7.91 -21.30 -17.86
CA PHE A 484 6.66 -20.73 -17.33
C PHE A 484 6.67 -19.20 -17.42
N LEU A 485 7.70 -18.54 -16.92
CA LEU A 485 7.80 -17.08 -16.95
C LEU A 485 7.81 -16.53 -18.38
N GLN A 486 8.54 -17.15 -19.29
CA GLN A 486 8.58 -16.72 -20.69
C GLN A 486 7.24 -16.92 -21.41
N THR A 487 6.52 -18.02 -21.13
CA THR A 487 5.28 -18.37 -21.83
C THR A 487 4.08 -17.58 -21.31
N TYR A 488 3.95 -17.43 -20.01
CA TYR A 488 2.72 -16.95 -19.35
C TYR A 488 2.84 -15.56 -18.74
N VAL A 489 4.05 -15.08 -18.47
CA VAL A 489 4.27 -13.78 -17.84
C VAL A 489 4.80 -12.75 -18.86
N VAL A 490 5.84 -13.12 -19.61
CA VAL A 490 6.33 -12.29 -20.76
C VAL A 490 5.43 -12.47 -21.96
N GLY A 491 5.06 -13.72 -22.27
CA GLY A 491 4.15 -14.05 -23.36
C GLY A 491 2.69 -13.71 -23.04
N THR A 492 1.83 -14.02 -24.00
CA THR A 492 0.40 -13.71 -23.96
C THR A 492 -0.49 -14.96 -23.83
N THR A 493 0.11 -16.10 -23.49
CA THR A 493 -0.62 -17.36 -23.36
C THR A 493 -1.36 -17.38 -22.02
N PRO A 494 -2.69 -17.61 -21.97
CA PRO A 494 -3.42 -17.80 -20.73
C PRO A 494 -2.92 -19.02 -19.94
N ILE A 495 -2.91 -18.93 -18.61
CA ILE A 495 -2.48 -20.02 -17.74
C ILE A 495 -3.59 -21.06 -17.62
N ASP A 496 -3.29 -22.33 -17.95
CA ASP A 496 -4.18 -23.46 -17.59
C ASP A 496 -3.89 -23.93 -16.17
N TYR A 497 -4.62 -23.39 -15.22
CA TYR A 497 -4.45 -23.70 -13.79
C TYR A 497 -4.72 -25.18 -13.46
N ASN A 498 -5.54 -25.90 -14.25
CA ASN A 498 -5.78 -27.32 -14.03
C ASN A 498 -4.50 -28.15 -14.12
N THR A 499 -3.56 -27.75 -14.98
CA THR A 499 -2.25 -28.39 -15.10
C THR A 499 -1.45 -28.34 -13.78
N PHE A 500 -1.56 -27.23 -13.04
CA PHE A 500 -0.89 -27.06 -11.75
C PHE A 500 -1.64 -27.75 -10.62
N PHE A 501 -2.97 -27.66 -10.61
CA PHE A 501 -3.80 -28.35 -9.61
C PHE A 501 -3.67 -29.86 -9.71
N ASP A 502 -3.54 -30.41 -10.92
CA ASP A 502 -3.31 -31.84 -11.12
C ASP A 502 -2.03 -32.31 -10.43
N LYS A 503 -0.94 -31.53 -10.46
CA LYS A 503 0.33 -31.86 -9.79
C LYS A 503 0.18 -32.06 -8.29
N VAL A 504 -0.69 -31.29 -7.65
CA VAL A 504 -0.97 -31.34 -6.19
C VAL A 504 -2.24 -32.15 -5.86
N GLY A 505 -2.77 -32.89 -6.83
CA GLY A 505 -3.92 -33.78 -6.63
C GLY A 505 -5.24 -33.07 -6.34
N LEU A 506 -5.42 -31.87 -6.91
CA LEU A 506 -6.64 -31.09 -6.85
C LEU A 506 -7.35 -31.07 -8.21
N GLU A 507 -8.65 -30.79 -8.19
CA GLU A 507 -9.47 -30.59 -9.38
C GLU A 507 -10.53 -29.52 -9.14
N ILE A 508 -10.91 -28.81 -10.21
CA ILE A 508 -12.04 -27.88 -10.19
C ILE A 508 -13.32 -28.62 -10.55
N THR A 509 -14.32 -28.52 -9.69
CA THR A 509 -15.65 -29.16 -9.90
C THR A 509 -16.75 -28.13 -9.70
N GLU A 510 -17.90 -28.37 -10.34
CA GLU A 510 -19.13 -27.62 -10.05
C GLU A 510 -19.70 -28.07 -8.69
N SER A 511 -19.97 -27.11 -7.81
CA SER A 511 -20.46 -27.36 -6.46
C SER A 511 -21.26 -26.18 -5.92
N GLN A 512 -21.85 -26.35 -4.74
CA GLN A 512 -22.40 -25.22 -3.98
C GLN A 512 -21.24 -24.47 -3.28
N VAL A 513 -21.07 -23.21 -3.63
CA VAL A 513 -20.05 -22.32 -3.05
C VAL A 513 -20.70 -21.23 -2.21
N LYS A 514 -20.02 -20.77 -1.16
CA LYS A 514 -20.50 -19.65 -0.34
C LYS A 514 -20.66 -18.40 -1.20
N THR A 515 -21.74 -17.66 -0.98
CA THR A 515 -21.97 -16.35 -1.59
C THR A 515 -22.57 -15.39 -0.54
N ASN A 516 -22.71 -14.12 -0.89
CA ASN A 516 -23.39 -13.15 -0.06
C ASN A 516 -24.85 -12.93 -0.50
N TYR A 517 -25.50 -11.91 0.05
CA TYR A 517 -26.94 -11.67 -0.15
C TYR A 517 -27.26 -10.72 -1.31
N ILE A 518 -26.24 -10.21 -2.01
CA ILE A 518 -26.42 -9.25 -3.12
C ILE A 518 -25.85 -9.73 -4.44
N GLN A 519 -25.07 -10.80 -4.44
CA GLN A 519 -24.44 -11.32 -5.67
C GLN A 519 -24.24 -12.84 -5.62
N ASN A 520 -24.13 -13.44 -6.80
CA ASN A 520 -23.71 -14.82 -7.01
C ASN A 520 -22.42 -14.82 -7.81
N ASN A 521 -21.35 -15.38 -7.27
CA ASN A 521 -20.06 -15.42 -7.96
C ASN A 521 -19.63 -14.05 -8.54
N GLY A 522 -19.77 -12.96 -7.80
CA GLY A 522 -19.41 -11.61 -8.25
C GLY A 522 -20.45 -10.93 -9.17
N VAL A 523 -21.50 -11.61 -9.59
CA VAL A 523 -22.58 -11.04 -10.42
C VAL A 523 -23.72 -10.60 -9.52
N LEU A 524 -24.10 -9.31 -9.57
CA LEU A 524 -25.23 -8.78 -8.80
C LEU A 524 -26.53 -9.53 -9.13
N ILE A 525 -27.28 -9.90 -8.09
CA ILE A 525 -28.60 -10.52 -8.22
C ILE A 525 -29.72 -9.51 -8.45
N PHE A 526 -29.39 -8.23 -8.56
CA PHE A 526 -30.30 -7.13 -8.84
C PHE A 526 -30.14 -6.62 -10.28
N ALA A 527 -31.22 -6.12 -10.87
CA ALA A 527 -31.22 -5.50 -12.19
C ALA A 527 -31.85 -4.09 -12.12
N PRO A 528 -31.10 -3.06 -11.65
CA PRO A 528 -31.63 -1.70 -11.49
C PRO A 528 -32.24 -1.16 -12.80
N ASN A 529 -33.49 -0.67 -12.73
CA ASN A 529 -34.19 -0.08 -13.84
C ASN A 529 -34.32 1.45 -13.64
N ARG A 530 -33.59 2.22 -14.45
CA ARG A 530 -33.56 3.67 -14.36
C ARG A 530 -34.84 4.35 -14.89
N GLU A 531 -35.57 3.70 -15.79
CA GLU A 531 -36.82 4.26 -16.34
C GLU A 531 -37.95 4.20 -15.32
N THR A 532 -38.05 3.08 -14.58
CA THR A 532 -39.05 2.88 -13.54
C THR A 532 -38.56 3.30 -12.15
N MET A 533 -37.28 3.67 -12.02
CA MET A 533 -36.63 4.00 -10.75
C MET A 533 -36.79 2.87 -9.69
N THR A 534 -36.63 1.63 -10.12
CA THR A 534 -36.82 0.43 -9.28
C THR A 534 -35.60 -0.48 -9.31
N ILE A 535 -35.47 -1.35 -8.29
CA ILE A 535 -34.41 -2.35 -8.18
C ILE A 535 -35.06 -3.75 -8.08
N PRO A 536 -35.42 -4.37 -9.21
CA PRO A 536 -35.91 -5.74 -9.21
C PRO A 536 -34.78 -6.76 -9.04
N PHE A 537 -35.12 -7.92 -8.49
CA PHE A 537 -34.27 -9.09 -8.53
C PHE A 537 -34.17 -9.64 -9.96
N SER A 538 -32.94 -9.98 -10.38
CA SER A 538 -32.67 -10.61 -11.67
C SER A 538 -32.94 -12.13 -11.61
N ASP A 539 -32.80 -12.80 -12.75
CA ASP A 539 -32.91 -14.27 -12.81
C ASP A 539 -31.87 -14.97 -11.91
N ALA A 540 -30.74 -14.34 -11.63
CA ALA A 540 -29.68 -14.88 -10.77
C ALA A 540 -30.14 -15.14 -9.33
N VAL A 541 -31.23 -14.52 -8.86
CA VAL A 541 -31.76 -14.76 -7.51
C VAL A 541 -32.17 -16.22 -7.28
N LYS A 542 -32.53 -16.95 -8.33
CA LYS A 542 -32.89 -18.39 -8.25
C LYS A 542 -31.74 -19.26 -7.75
N ASP A 543 -30.53 -18.87 -8.05
CA ASP A 543 -29.32 -19.60 -7.69
C ASP A 543 -28.73 -19.12 -6.36
N ASN A 544 -29.34 -18.12 -5.70
CA ASN A 544 -28.97 -17.68 -4.36
C ASN A 544 -29.83 -18.42 -3.33
N SER A 545 -29.24 -19.35 -2.57
CA SER A 545 -30.00 -20.25 -1.70
C SER A 545 -30.82 -19.50 -0.65
N PHE A 546 -30.30 -18.42 -0.06
CA PHE A 546 -31.01 -17.65 0.95
C PHE A 546 -32.31 -17.03 0.40
N TRP A 547 -32.23 -16.33 -0.72
CA TRP A 547 -33.40 -15.68 -1.30
C TRP A 547 -34.41 -16.69 -1.89
N ALA A 548 -33.90 -17.76 -2.51
CA ALA A 548 -34.74 -18.83 -3.05
C ALA A 548 -35.54 -19.55 -1.94
N GLU A 549 -34.89 -19.85 -0.80
CA GLU A 549 -35.55 -20.49 0.37
C GLU A 549 -36.58 -19.55 1.03
N ASN A 550 -36.36 -18.23 0.97
CA ASN A 550 -37.31 -17.23 1.43
C ASN A 550 -38.39 -16.85 0.38
N GLY A 551 -38.44 -17.56 -0.73
CA GLY A 551 -39.48 -17.45 -1.76
C GLY A 551 -39.39 -16.19 -2.62
N VAL A 552 -38.23 -15.57 -2.74
CA VAL A 552 -37.97 -14.44 -3.63
C VAL A 552 -37.92 -14.96 -5.09
N LEU A 553 -38.53 -14.22 -5.98
CA LEU A 553 -38.60 -14.55 -7.40
C LEU A 553 -37.97 -13.46 -8.28
N PRO A 554 -37.49 -13.79 -9.48
CA PRO A 554 -37.11 -12.79 -10.46
C PRO A 554 -38.23 -11.81 -10.74
N GLY A 555 -37.90 -10.53 -10.82
CA GLY A 555 -38.87 -9.46 -11.01
C GLY A 555 -39.49 -8.92 -9.73
N ASP A 556 -39.29 -9.54 -8.56
CA ASP A 556 -39.66 -8.96 -7.28
C ASP A 556 -38.86 -7.65 -7.08
N VAL A 557 -39.56 -6.55 -6.80
CA VAL A 557 -38.92 -5.24 -6.65
C VAL A 557 -38.63 -4.98 -5.19
N LEU A 558 -37.38 -4.74 -4.85
CA LEU A 558 -36.96 -4.38 -3.50
C LEU A 558 -37.51 -2.98 -3.14
N LYS A 559 -38.25 -2.88 -2.03
CA LYS A 559 -38.90 -1.65 -1.57
C LYS A 559 -38.37 -1.16 -0.24
N TYR A 560 -37.96 -2.07 0.64
CA TYR A 560 -37.65 -1.72 2.00
C TYR A 560 -36.70 -2.74 2.63
N VAL A 561 -35.71 -2.25 3.35
CA VAL A 561 -34.72 -3.08 4.07
C VAL A 561 -34.48 -2.47 5.46
N ASP A 562 -34.72 -3.24 6.53
CA ASP A 562 -34.40 -2.92 7.92
C ASP A 562 -34.80 -1.49 8.36
N GLY A 563 -36.02 -1.06 8.04
CA GLY A 563 -36.51 0.28 8.44
C GLY A 563 -36.29 1.38 7.41
N LYS A 564 -35.55 1.12 6.33
CA LYS A 564 -35.25 2.11 5.29
C LYS A 564 -35.98 1.81 3.99
N GLU A 565 -36.63 2.84 3.41
CA GLU A 565 -37.25 2.74 2.11
C GLU A 565 -36.17 2.81 1.01
N LEU A 566 -36.25 1.89 0.05
CA LEU A 566 -35.33 1.87 -1.08
C LEU A 566 -35.80 2.83 -2.17
N SER A 567 -34.94 3.77 -2.50
CA SER A 567 -35.06 4.71 -3.62
C SER A 567 -33.72 4.80 -4.36
N MET A 568 -33.65 5.47 -5.49
CA MET A 568 -32.38 5.68 -6.19
C MET A 568 -31.37 6.49 -5.36
N SER A 569 -31.83 7.35 -4.46
CA SER A 569 -30.96 8.12 -3.55
C SER A 569 -30.47 7.33 -2.35
N THR A 570 -31.19 6.30 -1.91
CA THR A 570 -30.82 5.44 -0.76
C THR A 570 -30.27 4.08 -1.18
N ALA A 571 -30.33 3.75 -2.47
CA ALA A 571 -29.97 2.44 -2.99
C ALA A 571 -28.52 2.05 -2.68
N GLN A 572 -27.58 2.97 -2.88
CA GLN A 572 -26.16 2.68 -2.63
C GLN A 572 -25.92 2.35 -1.15
N GLU A 573 -26.44 3.16 -0.24
CA GLU A 573 -26.33 2.94 1.19
C GLU A 573 -26.92 1.56 1.60
N ILE A 574 -28.13 1.25 1.10
CA ILE A 574 -28.82 0.00 1.44
C ILE A 574 -28.09 -1.22 0.87
N ILE A 575 -27.66 -1.18 -0.40
CA ILE A 575 -26.95 -2.30 -1.05
C ILE A 575 -25.57 -2.50 -0.38
N THR A 576 -24.86 -1.42 -0.05
CA THR A 576 -23.61 -1.51 0.72
C THR A 576 -23.86 -2.12 2.10
N GLY A 577 -24.93 -1.71 2.80
CA GLY A 577 -25.34 -2.31 4.06
C GLY A 577 -25.67 -3.81 3.94
N MET A 578 -26.33 -4.22 2.87
CA MET A 578 -26.62 -5.63 2.58
C MET A 578 -25.35 -6.44 2.23
N TYR A 579 -24.36 -5.80 1.61
CA TYR A 579 -23.07 -6.44 1.35
C TYR A 579 -22.36 -6.84 2.65
N MET A 580 -22.53 -6.05 3.69
CA MET A 580 -21.94 -6.27 5.02
C MET A 580 -22.76 -7.23 5.91
N TRP A 581 -23.86 -7.78 5.41
CA TRP A 581 -24.68 -8.70 6.17
C TRP A 581 -23.92 -9.99 6.51
N GLN A 582 -24.09 -10.45 7.76
CA GLN A 582 -23.51 -11.69 8.26
C GLN A 582 -24.62 -12.68 8.70
N PRO A 583 -24.41 -13.99 8.60
CA PRO A 583 -25.31 -14.99 9.16
C PRO A 583 -25.58 -14.72 10.65
N GLY A 584 -26.83 -14.93 11.08
CA GLY A 584 -27.28 -14.66 12.45
C GLY A 584 -27.96 -13.31 12.65
N LYS A 585 -27.83 -12.36 11.71
CA LYS A 585 -28.54 -11.08 11.78
C LYS A 585 -30.04 -11.29 11.49
N GLU A 586 -30.92 -10.68 12.28
CA GLU A 586 -32.36 -10.57 11.99
C GLU A 586 -32.59 -9.46 10.97
N ILE A 587 -33.39 -9.70 9.95
CA ILE A 587 -33.73 -8.74 8.89
C ILE A 587 -35.23 -8.66 8.64
N GLU A 588 -35.66 -7.48 8.18
CA GLU A 588 -36.98 -7.27 7.58
C GLU A 588 -36.83 -6.66 6.18
N VAL A 589 -37.32 -7.40 5.17
CA VAL A 589 -37.30 -6.95 3.76
C VAL A 589 -38.72 -6.94 3.22
N LYS A 590 -39.09 -5.84 2.51
CA LYS A 590 -40.37 -5.78 1.80
C LYS A 590 -40.13 -5.68 0.30
N LEU A 591 -40.85 -6.49 -0.44
CA LEU A 591 -40.80 -6.61 -1.89
C LEU A 591 -42.16 -6.25 -2.48
N ASP A 592 -42.17 -5.74 -3.70
CA ASP A 592 -43.37 -5.64 -4.53
C ASP A 592 -43.33 -6.74 -5.59
N ARG A 593 -44.32 -7.60 -5.58
CA ARG A 593 -44.55 -8.63 -6.62
C ARG A 593 -45.85 -8.34 -7.34
N GLU A 594 -45.77 -7.73 -8.52
CA GLU A 594 -46.94 -7.42 -9.36
C GLU A 594 -47.99 -6.56 -8.60
N GLY A 595 -47.56 -5.59 -7.80
CA GLY A 595 -48.43 -4.75 -6.99
C GLY A 595 -48.85 -5.32 -5.65
N LYS A 596 -48.33 -6.50 -5.27
CA LYS A 596 -48.60 -7.15 -3.99
C LYS A 596 -47.37 -7.06 -3.09
N GLU A 597 -47.53 -6.52 -1.88
CA GLU A 597 -46.47 -6.50 -0.88
C GLU A 597 -46.18 -7.93 -0.35
N ILE A 598 -44.91 -8.30 -0.41
CA ILE A 598 -44.33 -9.49 0.23
C ILE A 598 -43.39 -9.04 1.34
N VAL A 599 -43.60 -9.54 2.55
CA VAL A 599 -42.78 -9.21 3.71
C VAL A 599 -41.99 -10.45 4.12
N ILE A 600 -40.66 -10.31 4.19
CA ILE A 600 -39.73 -11.34 4.66
C ILE A 600 -39.16 -10.86 5.98
N LYS A 601 -39.42 -11.59 7.07
CA LYS A 601 -38.81 -11.41 8.39
C LYS A 601 -38.13 -12.72 8.76
N THR A 602 -36.81 -12.70 8.81
CA THR A 602 -36.03 -13.91 9.03
C THR A 602 -34.66 -13.60 9.61
N THR A 603 -33.98 -14.63 10.08
CA THR A 603 -32.56 -14.54 10.44
C THR A 603 -31.73 -14.98 9.25
N LEU A 604 -30.67 -14.23 8.93
CA LEU A 604 -29.75 -14.57 7.85
C LEU A 604 -29.08 -15.92 8.11
N THR A 605 -29.15 -16.80 7.11
CA THR A 605 -28.37 -18.04 7.04
C THR A 605 -27.26 -17.87 6.01
N GLN A 606 -26.19 -18.67 6.09
CA GLN A 606 -25.16 -18.65 5.06
C GLN A 606 -25.80 -18.93 3.68
N SER A 607 -25.59 -18.02 2.75
CA SER A 607 -26.06 -18.20 1.36
C SER A 607 -25.06 -18.98 0.53
N PHE A 608 -25.57 -19.78 -0.40
CA PHE A 608 -24.81 -20.57 -1.37
C PHE A 608 -25.33 -20.33 -2.78
N THR A 609 -24.45 -20.57 -3.76
CA THR A 609 -24.78 -20.56 -5.19
C THR A 609 -24.00 -21.65 -5.91
N THR A 610 -24.47 -22.06 -7.07
CA THR A 610 -23.71 -22.97 -7.94
C THR A 610 -22.48 -22.26 -8.48
N GLY A 611 -21.30 -22.85 -8.32
CA GLY A 611 -20.05 -22.31 -8.77
C GLY A 611 -18.93 -23.33 -8.83
N SER A 612 -17.77 -22.90 -9.30
CA SER A 612 -16.58 -23.73 -9.34
C SER A 612 -15.94 -23.82 -7.96
N LYS A 613 -15.65 -25.04 -7.50
CA LYS A 613 -14.92 -25.32 -6.26
C LYS A 613 -13.64 -26.10 -6.58
N LEU A 614 -12.51 -25.65 -6.02
CA LEU A 614 -11.27 -26.43 -5.99
C LEU A 614 -11.35 -27.43 -4.84
N GLN A 615 -11.10 -28.70 -5.12
CA GLN A 615 -11.18 -29.78 -4.14
C GLN A 615 -10.19 -30.89 -4.42
N GLU A 616 -9.99 -31.76 -3.46
CA GLU A 616 -9.13 -32.94 -3.62
C GLU A 616 -9.71 -33.93 -4.62
N LYS A 617 -8.85 -34.47 -5.49
CA LYS A 617 -9.18 -35.60 -6.33
C LYS A 617 -9.39 -36.86 -5.50
N THR A 618 -10.48 -37.56 -5.74
CA THR A 618 -10.77 -38.83 -5.04
C THR A 618 -9.66 -39.87 -5.22
N ASN A 619 -8.95 -39.84 -6.35
CA ASN A 619 -7.89 -40.78 -6.72
C ASN A 619 -6.49 -40.15 -6.73
N ALA A 620 -6.28 -39.06 -5.97
CA ALA A 620 -4.98 -38.44 -5.84
C ALA A 620 -3.94 -39.46 -5.36
N THR A 621 -2.80 -39.50 -6.06
CA THR A 621 -1.67 -40.38 -5.70
C THR A 621 -0.97 -39.89 -4.45
N ASP A 622 -0.19 -40.76 -3.79
CA ASP A 622 0.58 -40.38 -2.60
C ASP A 622 1.63 -39.30 -2.93
N VAL A 623 2.17 -39.30 -4.16
CA VAL A 623 3.11 -38.25 -4.62
C VAL A 623 2.40 -36.90 -4.72
N GLN A 624 1.21 -36.86 -5.30
CA GLN A 624 0.42 -35.63 -5.38
C GLN A 624 0.03 -35.09 -4.00
N LYS A 625 -0.38 -35.99 -3.09
CA LYS A 625 -0.71 -35.62 -1.71
C LYS A 625 0.51 -35.08 -0.95
N ALA A 626 1.67 -35.72 -1.09
CA ALA A 626 2.91 -35.25 -0.46
C ALA A 626 3.35 -33.89 -1.02
N LEU A 627 3.19 -33.67 -2.34
CA LEU A 627 3.48 -32.38 -2.96
C LEU A 627 2.51 -31.28 -2.48
N ARG A 628 1.23 -31.60 -2.34
CA ARG A 628 0.23 -30.69 -1.77
C ARG A 628 0.54 -30.33 -0.33
N GLU A 629 0.90 -31.31 0.51
CA GLU A 629 1.29 -31.07 1.89
C GLU A 629 2.51 -30.15 1.95
N ALA A 630 3.54 -30.42 1.14
CA ALA A 630 4.71 -29.53 1.04
C ALA A 630 4.34 -28.13 0.55
N TRP A 631 3.37 -27.98 -0.35
CA TRP A 631 2.88 -26.70 -0.85
C TRP A 631 2.16 -25.90 0.22
N LEU A 632 1.29 -26.54 1.01
CA LEU A 632 0.42 -25.86 1.98
C LEU A 632 1.08 -25.67 3.36
N LYS A 633 2.11 -26.46 3.69
CA LYS A 633 2.73 -26.49 5.03
C LYS A 633 4.24 -26.19 5.04
N GLY A 634 4.82 -25.80 3.91
CA GLY A 634 6.21 -25.37 3.80
C GLY A 634 7.18 -26.47 3.42
#